data_04bc490cfb81bc9cd82350651123c798
#
_entry.id   04bc490cfb81bc9cd82350651123c798
#
_cell.length_a   1.000
_cell.length_b   1.000
_cell.length_c   1.000
_cell.angle_alpha   90.00
_cell.angle_beta   90.00
_cell.angle_gamma   90.00
#
_symmetry.space_group_name_H-M   'P 1'
#
loop_
_entity.id
_entity.type
_entity.pdbx_description
1 polymer ?
#
loop_
_entity_poly.entity_id
_entity_poly.type
_entity_poly.pdbx_seq_one_letter_code
_entity_poly.pdbx_strand_id
1 'polypeptide(L)'
;MPTNELETALAVFRVLETGDRDLAHATAAPSFTNREATVAPLACSIEGPRGLLASSAWMRSAFDDLRFPVLDAAFEDGVAWVRLRMQGVHRRPFVQYRDGVAERVLPATGRSIDFEQIHMLRVSGQGVTRHEAVRDDVTMLGQLGAFPPAPAMVLRLIGARLSGSAGRAGREVAAAAEAAAA
;
A
#
# COMPACT_ATOMS: atom_id res chain seq x y z
N MET A 1 19.45 -17.62 12.18
CA MET A 1 18.88 -17.80 10.82
C MET A 1 17.44 -17.37 10.87
N PRO A 2 16.91 -16.60 9.88
CA PRO A 2 15.49 -16.31 9.86
C PRO A 2 14.71 -17.61 9.82
N THR A 3 13.59 -17.65 10.52
CA THR A 3 12.67 -18.80 10.46
C THR A 3 11.93 -18.76 9.11
N ASN A 4 11.41 -19.90 8.65
CA ASN A 4 10.60 -19.95 7.43
C ASN A 4 9.39 -19.00 7.53
N GLU A 5 8.84 -18.83 8.74
CA GLU A 5 7.73 -17.92 9.02
C GLU A 5 8.11 -16.45 8.84
N LEU A 6 9.31 -16.04 9.25
CA LEU A 6 9.80 -14.69 9.00
C LEU A 6 9.96 -14.42 7.52
N GLU A 7 10.52 -15.36 6.76
CA GLU A 7 10.65 -15.25 5.29
C GLU A 7 9.28 -15.14 4.62
N THR A 8 8.29 -15.90 5.09
CA THR A 8 6.90 -15.82 4.62
C THR A 8 6.30 -14.43 4.91
N ALA A 9 6.53 -13.87 6.11
CA ALA A 9 6.08 -12.52 6.44
C ALA A 9 6.72 -11.46 5.52
N LEU A 10 8.03 -11.56 5.29
CA LEU A 10 8.77 -10.62 4.43
C LEU A 10 8.36 -10.71 2.96
N ALA A 11 7.85 -11.85 2.52
CA ALA A 11 7.36 -12.04 1.15
C ALA A 11 6.13 -11.17 0.85
N VAL A 12 5.34 -10.74 1.86
CA VAL A 12 4.23 -9.79 1.67
C VAL A 12 4.71 -8.50 1.00
N PHE A 13 5.86 -7.97 1.41
CA PHE A 13 6.40 -6.73 0.85
C PHE A 13 6.85 -6.91 -0.60
N ARG A 14 7.40 -8.08 -0.96
CA ARG A 14 7.71 -8.41 -2.35
C ARG A 14 6.47 -8.49 -3.22
N VAL A 15 5.34 -9.02 -2.69
CA VAL A 15 4.06 -8.98 -3.41
C VAL A 15 3.60 -7.53 -3.60
N LEU A 16 3.73 -6.66 -2.58
CA LEU A 16 3.38 -5.25 -2.71
C LEU A 16 4.23 -4.53 -3.76
N GLU A 17 5.51 -4.88 -3.89
CA GLU A 17 6.43 -4.34 -4.90
C GLU A 17 6.11 -4.80 -6.31
N THR A 18 5.79 -6.09 -6.49
CA THR A 18 5.74 -6.73 -7.81
C THR A 18 4.35 -7.00 -8.34
N GLY A 19 3.38 -7.28 -7.45
CA GLY A 19 2.07 -7.79 -7.82
C GLY A 19 2.13 -9.25 -8.30
N ASP A 20 3.17 -10.00 -7.91
CA ASP A 20 3.34 -11.40 -8.27
C ASP A 20 2.22 -12.24 -7.66
N ARG A 21 1.40 -12.83 -8.53
CA ARG A 21 0.21 -13.60 -8.16
C ARG A 21 0.59 -14.92 -7.49
N ASP A 22 1.56 -15.62 -8.00
CA ASP A 22 1.99 -16.92 -7.46
C ASP A 22 2.59 -16.73 -6.07
N LEU A 23 3.43 -15.69 -5.92
CA LEU A 23 3.98 -15.32 -4.62
C LEU A 23 2.88 -14.91 -3.63
N ALA A 24 1.85 -14.17 -4.07
CA ALA A 24 0.73 -13.79 -3.20
C ALA A 24 0.00 -15.02 -2.67
N HIS A 25 -0.30 -16.00 -3.53
CA HIS A 25 -0.92 -17.26 -3.13
C HIS A 25 -0.05 -18.14 -2.23
N ALA A 26 1.28 -18.09 -2.41
CA ALA A 26 2.22 -18.80 -1.55
C ALA A 26 2.41 -18.13 -0.17
N THR A 27 2.09 -16.83 -0.07
CA THR A 27 2.40 -16.00 1.10
C THR A 27 1.19 -15.77 1.99
N ALA A 28 0.05 -15.38 1.41
CA ALA A 28 -1.14 -15.01 2.16
C ALA A 28 -2.04 -16.23 2.38
N ALA A 29 -2.43 -16.48 3.64
CA ALA A 29 -3.44 -17.48 3.99
C ALA A 29 -4.80 -17.12 3.35
N PRO A 30 -5.70 -18.09 3.12
CA PRO A 30 -7.06 -17.80 2.64
C PRO A 30 -7.84 -16.82 3.52
N SER A 31 -7.53 -16.78 4.83
CA SER A 31 -8.11 -15.85 5.81
C SER A 31 -7.30 -14.55 6.00
N PHE A 32 -6.35 -14.26 5.13
CA PHE A 32 -5.54 -13.03 5.24
C PHE A 32 -6.42 -11.79 5.25
N THR A 33 -6.18 -10.90 6.22
CA THR A 33 -6.83 -9.59 6.33
C THR A 33 -5.80 -8.47 6.37
N ASN A 34 -6.02 -7.43 5.57
CA ASN A 34 -5.19 -6.24 5.57
C ASN A 34 -5.89 -5.11 6.33
N ARG A 35 -5.46 -4.84 7.56
CA ARG A 35 -5.99 -3.75 8.40
C ARG A 35 -5.61 -2.36 7.88
N GLU A 36 -4.60 -2.28 7.02
CA GLU A 36 -4.17 -1.04 6.37
C GLU A 36 -5.07 -0.61 5.20
N ALA A 37 -6.04 -1.46 4.81
CA ALA A 37 -6.96 -1.20 3.70
C ALA A 37 -8.09 -0.20 4.03
N THR A 38 -8.10 0.42 5.21
CA THR A 38 -9.17 1.34 5.67
C THR A 38 -9.36 2.58 4.77
N VAL A 39 -8.31 2.98 4.07
CA VAL A 39 -8.34 4.12 3.12
C VAL A 39 -8.04 3.68 1.69
N ALA A 40 -8.14 2.39 1.41
CA ALA A 40 -7.88 1.79 0.11
C ALA A 40 -9.18 1.50 -0.66
N PRO A 41 -9.12 1.12 -1.95
CA PRO A 41 -10.26 0.55 -2.66
C PRO A 41 -10.87 -0.65 -1.94
N LEU A 42 -12.18 -0.88 -2.06
CA LEU A 42 -12.86 -2.01 -1.40
C LEU A 42 -12.24 -3.37 -1.73
N ALA A 43 -11.70 -3.55 -2.93
CA ALA A 43 -11.01 -4.77 -3.33
C ALA A 43 -9.84 -5.13 -2.41
N CYS A 44 -9.19 -4.14 -1.78
CA CYS A 44 -8.09 -4.36 -0.85
C CYS A 44 -8.55 -4.98 0.49
N SER A 45 -9.84 -4.97 0.80
CA SER A 45 -10.43 -5.56 2.00
C SER A 45 -10.94 -7.00 1.77
N ILE A 46 -10.81 -7.53 0.56
CA ILE A 46 -11.13 -8.94 0.27
C ILE A 46 -10.14 -9.82 1.04
N GLU A 47 -10.66 -10.87 1.69
CA GLU A 47 -9.81 -11.84 2.38
C GLU A 47 -8.93 -12.64 1.41
N GLY A 48 -7.77 -13.05 1.90
CA GLY A 48 -6.84 -13.92 1.19
C GLY A 48 -5.90 -13.19 0.21
N PRO A 49 -5.22 -13.96 -0.67
CA PRO A 49 -4.24 -13.43 -1.61
C PRO A 49 -4.79 -12.34 -2.54
N ARG A 50 -6.09 -12.38 -2.85
CA ARG A 50 -6.76 -11.41 -3.71
C ARG A 50 -6.73 -9.99 -3.13
N GLY A 51 -6.97 -9.82 -1.83
CA GLY A 51 -6.88 -8.52 -1.16
C GLY A 51 -5.44 -7.99 -1.10
N LEU A 52 -4.45 -8.89 -0.95
CA LEU A 52 -3.03 -8.51 -1.01
C LEU A 52 -2.65 -8.02 -2.42
N LEU A 53 -3.11 -8.70 -3.47
CA LEU A 53 -2.89 -8.30 -4.86
C LEU A 53 -3.56 -6.96 -5.18
N ALA A 54 -4.80 -6.76 -4.73
CA ALA A 54 -5.48 -5.47 -4.86
C ALA A 54 -4.70 -4.35 -4.15
N SER A 55 -4.16 -4.61 -2.96
CA SER A 55 -3.34 -3.64 -2.20
C SER A 55 -2.04 -3.30 -2.95
N SER A 56 -1.39 -4.30 -3.56
CA SER A 56 -0.24 -4.09 -4.44
C SER A 56 -0.60 -3.20 -5.63
N ALA A 57 -1.69 -3.50 -6.33
CA ALA A 57 -2.14 -2.72 -7.48
C ALA A 57 -2.46 -1.26 -7.10
N TRP A 58 -3.12 -1.05 -5.96
CA TRP A 58 -3.41 0.27 -5.42
C TRP A 58 -2.13 1.08 -5.18
N MET A 59 -1.14 0.52 -4.47
CA MET A 59 0.12 1.23 -4.19
C MET A 59 0.91 1.52 -5.47
N ARG A 60 1.04 0.54 -6.36
CA ARG A 60 1.75 0.64 -7.64
C ARG A 60 1.03 1.53 -8.64
N SER A 61 -0.28 1.76 -8.48
CA SER A 61 -1.01 2.73 -9.31
C SER A 61 -0.52 4.17 -9.11
N ALA A 62 0.04 4.51 -7.96
CA ALA A 62 0.51 5.86 -7.62
C ALA A 62 2.04 6.00 -7.70
N PHE A 63 2.77 4.96 -7.27
CA PHE A 63 4.22 5.01 -7.10
C PHE A 63 4.93 4.07 -8.07
N ASP A 64 5.86 4.64 -8.86
CA ASP A 64 6.85 3.86 -9.62
C ASP A 64 8.02 3.49 -8.70
N ASP A 65 8.77 2.46 -9.09
CA ASP A 65 9.96 1.97 -8.36
C ASP A 65 9.69 1.70 -6.88
N LEU A 66 8.48 1.20 -6.57
CA LEU A 66 8.07 0.89 -5.21
C LEU A 66 8.97 -0.17 -4.59
N ARG A 67 9.55 0.11 -3.42
CA ARG A 67 10.46 -0.75 -2.66
C ARG A 67 10.17 -0.67 -1.17
N PHE A 68 10.41 -1.78 -0.49
CA PHE A 68 10.29 -1.89 0.97
C PHE A 68 11.59 -2.46 1.59
N PRO A 69 12.71 -1.70 1.56
CA PRO A 69 13.94 -2.17 2.18
C PRO A 69 13.75 -2.37 3.70
N VAL A 70 13.96 -3.60 4.14
CA VAL A 70 13.87 -3.99 5.54
C VAL A 70 15.09 -3.47 6.30
N LEU A 71 14.86 -2.77 7.40
CA LEU A 71 15.90 -2.26 8.29
C LEU A 71 16.16 -3.23 9.42
N ASP A 72 15.09 -3.82 9.98
CA ASP A 72 15.15 -4.75 11.08
C ASP A 72 13.90 -5.64 11.09
N ALA A 73 14.02 -6.88 11.56
CA ALA A 73 12.89 -7.77 11.69
C ALA A 73 13.10 -8.80 12.80
N ALA A 74 12.04 -9.08 13.54
CA ALA A 74 11.99 -10.13 14.57
C ALA A 74 10.75 -11.00 14.38
N PHE A 75 10.84 -12.26 14.79
CA PHE A 75 9.70 -13.18 14.81
C PHE A 75 9.61 -13.85 16.17
N GLU A 76 8.47 -13.73 16.81
CA GLU A 76 8.18 -14.32 18.12
C GLU A 76 6.69 -14.62 18.23
N ASP A 77 6.35 -15.76 18.79
CA ASP A 77 4.98 -16.18 19.08
C ASP A 77 3.98 -16.04 17.92
N GLY A 78 4.41 -16.41 16.71
CA GLY A 78 3.59 -16.35 15.52
C GLY A 78 3.41 -14.94 14.93
N VAL A 79 4.21 -13.97 15.39
CA VAL A 79 4.17 -12.58 14.94
C VAL A 79 5.54 -12.14 14.41
N ALA A 80 5.56 -11.65 13.19
CA ALA A 80 6.70 -10.94 12.62
C ALA A 80 6.52 -9.43 12.85
N TRP A 81 7.53 -8.81 13.45
CA TRP A 81 7.69 -7.36 13.56
C TRP A 81 8.75 -6.92 12.57
N VAL A 82 8.38 -6.04 11.66
CA VAL A 82 9.24 -5.62 10.56
C VAL A 82 9.32 -4.10 10.53
N ARG A 83 10.51 -3.57 10.78
CA ARG A 83 10.83 -2.16 10.55
C ARG A 83 11.41 -2.02 9.15
N LEU A 84 10.83 -1.17 8.34
CA LEU A 84 11.24 -0.97 6.96
C LEU A 84 11.05 0.48 6.52
N ARG A 85 11.52 0.78 5.32
CA ARG A 85 11.23 2.04 4.63
C ARG A 85 10.35 1.77 3.42
N MET A 86 9.37 2.63 3.17
CA MET A 86 8.68 2.64 1.90
C MET A 86 9.34 3.68 0.99
N GLN A 87 9.80 3.24 -0.16
CA GLN A 87 10.44 4.06 -1.18
C GLN A 87 9.67 3.99 -2.49
N GLY A 88 9.68 5.08 -3.26
CA GLY A 88 9.05 5.13 -4.58
C GLY A 88 9.01 6.54 -5.16
N VAL A 89 8.57 6.66 -6.40
CA VAL A 89 8.40 7.94 -7.08
C VAL A 89 6.93 8.17 -7.38
N HIS A 90 6.34 9.24 -6.87
CA HIS A 90 4.92 9.58 -7.04
C HIS A 90 4.62 10.10 -8.45
N ARG A 91 4.37 9.19 -9.38
CA ARG A 91 4.18 9.48 -10.82
C ARG A 91 2.73 9.63 -11.24
N ARG A 92 1.79 9.04 -10.51
CA ARG A 92 0.35 9.05 -10.80
C ARG A 92 -0.44 9.47 -9.56
N PRO A 93 -1.72 9.84 -9.67
CA PRO A 93 -2.51 10.26 -8.52
C PRO A 93 -2.56 9.18 -7.42
N PHE A 94 -2.26 9.56 -6.17
CA PHE A 94 -2.50 8.72 -5.01
C PHE A 94 -3.92 8.98 -4.50
N VAL A 95 -4.75 7.94 -4.48
CA VAL A 95 -6.17 8.03 -4.14
C VAL A 95 -6.44 7.33 -2.83
N GLN A 96 -7.07 8.04 -1.90
CA GLN A 96 -7.61 7.48 -0.67
C GLN A 96 -9.13 7.41 -0.77
N TYR A 97 -9.70 6.36 -0.19
CA TYR A 97 -11.12 6.06 -0.23
C TYR A 97 -11.73 6.08 1.17
N ARG A 98 -13.04 6.35 1.21
CA ARG A 98 -13.88 6.09 2.37
C ARG A 98 -15.15 5.39 1.88
N ASP A 99 -15.44 4.24 2.46
CA ASP A 99 -16.62 3.44 2.10
C ASP A 99 -16.72 3.18 0.57
N GLY A 100 -15.59 2.92 -0.07
CA GLY A 100 -15.49 2.66 -1.52
C GLY A 100 -15.57 3.90 -2.41
N VAL A 101 -15.75 5.10 -1.84
CA VAL A 101 -15.79 6.37 -2.59
C VAL A 101 -14.43 7.07 -2.47
N ALA A 102 -13.90 7.55 -3.61
CA ALA A 102 -12.65 8.33 -3.60
C ALA A 102 -12.86 9.63 -2.80
N GLU A 103 -12.19 9.73 -1.65
CA GLU A 103 -12.30 10.87 -0.73
C GLU A 103 -11.20 11.90 -0.97
N ARG A 104 -9.96 11.43 -1.11
CA ARG A 104 -8.80 12.29 -1.35
C ARG A 104 -8.03 11.81 -2.57
N VAL A 105 -7.73 12.73 -3.46
CA VAL A 105 -6.89 12.48 -4.63
C VAL A 105 -5.73 13.46 -4.58
N LEU A 106 -4.53 12.92 -4.32
CA LEU A 106 -3.30 13.68 -4.38
C LEU A 106 -2.74 13.59 -5.80
N PRO A 107 -2.75 14.69 -6.59
CA PRO A 107 -2.22 14.67 -7.95
C PRO A 107 -0.72 14.34 -7.97
N ALA A 108 -0.26 13.68 -9.03
CA ALA A 108 1.13 13.32 -9.20
C ALA A 108 2.08 14.51 -8.95
N THR A 109 3.12 14.29 -8.15
CA THR A 109 4.09 15.34 -7.80
C THR A 109 5.43 15.16 -8.52
N GLY A 110 5.72 13.95 -8.99
CA GLY A 110 7.03 13.57 -9.53
C GLY A 110 8.12 13.43 -8.47
N ARG A 111 7.76 13.58 -7.18
CA ARG A 111 8.70 13.53 -6.06
C ARG A 111 8.91 12.10 -5.59
N SER A 112 10.11 11.83 -5.07
CA SER A 112 10.40 10.58 -4.37
C SER A 112 9.90 10.62 -2.94
N ILE A 113 9.53 9.47 -2.44
CA ILE A 113 9.24 9.20 -1.03
C ILE A 113 10.28 8.23 -0.47
N ASP A 114 10.61 8.41 0.81
CA ASP A 114 11.47 7.53 1.58
C ASP A 114 11.19 7.74 3.07
N PHE A 115 10.33 6.91 3.67
CA PHE A 115 9.87 7.09 5.05
C PHE A 115 9.72 5.76 5.78
N GLU A 116 9.81 5.80 7.11
CA GLU A 116 9.82 4.59 7.94
C GLU A 116 8.41 4.11 8.28
N GLN A 117 8.31 2.79 8.44
CA GLN A 117 7.11 2.09 8.88
C GLN A 117 7.49 0.92 9.77
N ILE A 118 6.61 0.57 10.71
CA ILE A 118 6.68 -0.67 11.46
C ILE A 118 5.44 -1.48 11.16
N HIS A 119 5.65 -2.71 10.72
CA HIS A 119 4.59 -3.65 10.37
C HIS A 119 4.55 -4.81 11.36
N MET A 120 3.33 -5.27 11.66
CA MET A 120 3.05 -6.51 12.38
C MET A 120 2.31 -7.46 11.46
N LEU A 121 2.87 -8.67 11.30
CA LEU A 121 2.27 -9.72 10.49
C LEU A 121 2.09 -10.98 11.34
N ARG A 122 0.84 -11.47 11.45
CA ARG A 122 0.58 -12.78 12.05
C ARG A 122 0.77 -13.87 11.01
N VAL A 123 1.56 -14.86 11.37
CA VAL A 123 1.88 -15.99 10.50
C VAL A 123 1.34 -17.29 11.13
N SER A 124 0.78 -18.14 10.31
CA SER A 124 0.33 -19.49 10.66
C SER A 124 0.93 -20.52 9.71
N GLY A 125 0.66 -21.79 9.93
CA GLY A 125 1.08 -22.84 9.00
C GLY A 125 0.46 -22.74 7.59
N GLN A 126 -0.51 -21.83 7.38
CA GLN A 126 -1.14 -21.56 6.08
C GLN A 126 -0.65 -20.26 5.43
N GLY A 127 0.33 -19.56 6.01
CA GLY A 127 0.83 -18.28 5.57
C GLY A 127 0.45 -17.12 6.48
N VAL A 128 0.57 -15.90 5.98
CA VAL A 128 0.22 -14.68 6.71
C VAL A 128 -1.30 -14.54 6.80
N THR A 129 -1.81 -14.37 8.02
CA THR A 129 -3.26 -14.25 8.29
C THR A 129 -3.71 -12.82 8.55
N ARG A 130 -2.79 -11.94 8.98
CA ARG A 130 -3.12 -10.55 9.33
C ARG A 130 -1.93 -9.63 9.11
N HIS A 131 -2.20 -8.45 8.60
CA HIS A 131 -1.23 -7.37 8.41
C HIS A 131 -1.76 -6.08 9.04
N GLU A 132 -0.93 -5.46 9.85
CA GLU A 132 -1.15 -4.14 10.47
C GLU A 132 0.15 -3.32 10.36
N ALA A 133 0.02 -1.98 10.36
CA ALA A 133 1.19 -1.12 10.33
C ALA A 133 1.01 0.18 11.14
N VAL A 134 2.13 0.73 11.57
CA VAL A 134 2.26 2.13 12.00
C VAL A 134 3.19 2.81 11.02
N ARG A 135 2.73 3.90 10.39
CA ARG A 135 3.41 4.58 9.29
C ARG A 135 3.66 6.05 9.63
N ASP A 136 4.80 6.57 9.24
CA ASP A 136 5.09 8.00 9.29
C ASP A 136 4.50 8.72 8.06
N ASP A 137 3.15 8.74 7.99
CA ASP A 137 2.44 9.38 6.89
C ASP A 137 2.67 10.91 6.84
N VAL A 138 3.06 11.53 7.96
CA VAL A 138 3.40 12.96 8.01
C VAL A 138 4.65 13.23 7.21
N THR A 139 5.69 12.42 7.40
CA THR A 139 6.93 12.50 6.61
C THR A 139 6.64 12.27 5.13
N MET A 140 5.86 11.25 4.77
CA MET A 140 5.45 10.99 3.39
C MET A 140 4.77 12.21 2.77
N LEU A 141 3.75 12.76 3.43
CA LEU A 141 3.01 13.92 2.94
C LEU A 141 3.90 15.17 2.83
N GLY A 142 4.86 15.34 3.74
CA GLY A 142 5.86 16.41 3.68
C GLY A 142 6.76 16.29 2.45
N GLN A 143 7.27 15.09 2.18
CA GLN A 143 8.09 14.79 1.00
C GLN A 143 7.32 15.07 -0.29
N LEU A 144 6.02 14.74 -0.33
CA LEU A 144 5.14 15.02 -1.46
C LEU A 144 4.73 16.50 -1.59
N GLY A 145 5.02 17.34 -0.56
CA GLY A 145 4.59 18.73 -0.49
C GLY A 145 3.10 18.92 -0.26
N ALA A 146 2.46 17.91 0.32
CA ALA A 146 1.05 17.89 0.65
C ALA A 146 0.78 18.30 2.11
N PHE A 147 1.83 18.28 2.97
CA PHE A 147 1.72 18.72 4.37
C PHE A 147 3.03 19.36 4.88
N PRO A 148 3.01 20.63 5.37
CA PRO A 148 1.93 21.59 5.10
C PRO A 148 1.77 21.82 3.59
N PRO A 149 0.55 22.06 3.08
CA PRO A 149 0.32 22.12 1.65
C PRO A 149 1.05 23.32 1.03
N ALA A 150 1.94 23.05 0.08
CA ALA A 150 2.59 24.09 -0.70
C ALA A 150 1.57 24.79 -1.63
N PRO A 151 1.72 26.08 -1.94
CA PRO A 151 0.78 26.80 -2.83
C PRO A 151 0.57 26.09 -4.18
N ALA A 152 1.62 25.55 -4.78
CA ALA A 152 1.53 24.77 -6.02
C ALA A 152 0.68 23.50 -5.85
N MET A 153 0.70 22.86 -4.69
CA MET A 153 -0.15 21.70 -4.39
C MET A 153 -1.62 22.10 -4.31
N VAL A 154 -1.93 23.21 -3.64
CA VAL A 154 -3.31 23.73 -3.56
C VAL A 154 -3.88 24.00 -4.96
N LEU A 155 -3.11 24.64 -5.84
CA LEU A 155 -3.52 24.89 -7.22
C LEU A 155 -3.75 23.59 -8.01
N ARG A 156 -2.90 22.58 -7.83
CA ARG A 156 -3.07 21.24 -8.46
C ARG A 156 -4.35 20.54 -7.97
N LEU A 157 -4.64 20.61 -6.68
CA LEU A 157 -5.86 20.04 -6.10
C LEU A 157 -7.12 20.69 -6.65
N ILE A 158 -7.14 22.02 -6.73
CA ILE A 158 -8.25 22.80 -7.33
C ILE A 158 -8.40 22.40 -8.80
N GLY A 159 -7.32 22.43 -9.57
CA GLY A 159 -7.32 22.06 -10.99
C GLY A 159 -7.82 20.64 -11.24
N ALA A 160 -7.39 19.68 -10.44
CA ALA A 160 -7.83 18.29 -10.53
C ALA A 160 -9.34 18.13 -10.25
N ARG A 161 -9.88 18.90 -9.31
CA ARG A 161 -11.31 18.94 -9.02
C ARG A 161 -12.12 19.54 -10.17
N LEU A 162 -11.73 20.71 -10.63
CA LEU A 162 -12.45 21.45 -11.69
C LEU A 162 -12.43 20.72 -13.04
N SER A 163 -11.33 20.04 -13.37
CA SER A 163 -11.22 19.25 -14.61
C SER A 163 -11.88 17.88 -14.54
N GLY A 164 -12.38 17.46 -13.37
CA GLY A 164 -12.91 16.12 -13.16
C GLY A 164 -11.86 15.01 -13.19
N SER A 165 -10.56 15.34 -13.29
CA SER A 165 -9.47 14.33 -13.32
C SER A 165 -9.36 13.57 -12.00
N ALA A 166 -9.67 14.20 -10.87
CA ALA A 166 -9.72 13.52 -9.57
C ALA A 166 -10.73 12.38 -9.54
N GLY A 167 -11.95 12.61 -10.04
CA GLY A 167 -12.98 11.56 -10.11
C GLY A 167 -12.62 10.43 -11.09
N ARG A 168 -11.98 10.75 -12.22
CA ARG A 168 -11.47 9.74 -13.16
C ARG A 168 -10.39 8.88 -12.50
N ALA A 169 -9.40 9.49 -11.88
CA ALA A 169 -8.34 8.77 -11.17
C ALA A 169 -8.89 7.83 -10.09
N GLY A 170 -9.90 8.27 -9.33
CA GLY A 170 -10.57 7.42 -8.34
C GLY A 170 -11.15 6.15 -8.97
N ARG A 171 -11.87 6.27 -10.09
CA ARG A 171 -12.45 5.10 -10.77
C ARG A 171 -11.40 4.18 -11.38
N GLU A 172 -10.37 4.74 -12.01
CA GLU A 172 -9.29 3.98 -12.64
C GLU A 172 -8.50 3.16 -11.61
N VAL A 173 -8.18 3.76 -10.47
CA VAL A 173 -7.45 3.08 -9.38
C VAL A 173 -8.30 1.98 -8.76
N ALA A 174 -9.60 2.21 -8.52
CA ALA A 174 -10.50 1.18 -8.01
C ALA A 174 -10.61 0.01 -8.99
N ALA A 175 -10.80 0.28 -10.29
CA ALA A 175 -10.87 -0.75 -11.31
C ALA A 175 -9.57 -1.56 -11.44
N ALA A 176 -8.41 -0.93 -11.30
CA ALA A 176 -7.12 -1.63 -11.29
C ALA A 176 -6.98 -2.56 -10.09
N ALA A 177 -7.43 -2.15 -8.90
CA ALA A 177 -7.42 -2.98 -7.71
C ALA A 177 -8.40 -4.18 -7.83
N GLU A 178 -9.59 -3.96 -8.39
CA GLU A 178 -10.57 -5.01 -8.68
C GLU A 178 -10.04 -6.03 -9.68
N ALA A 179 -9.42 -5.57 -10.77
CA ALA A 179 -8.81 -6.44 -11.77
C ALA A 179 -7.66 -7.28 -11.21
N ALA A 180 -6.87 -6.75 -10.28
CA ALA A 180 -5.80 -7.49 -9.63
C ALA A 180 -6.34 -8.56 -8.66
N ALA A 181 -7.52 -8.33 -8.08
CA ALA A 181 -8.21 -9.26 -7.19
C ALA A 181 -9.01 -10.35 -7.95
N ALA A 182 -9.21 -10.23 -9.24
CA ALA A 182 -9.92 -11.24 -10.04
C ALA A 182 -9.07 -12.49 -10.26
#